data_c3023340f03255947e9e2b93b50f5679
#
_entry.id   c3023340f03255947e9e2b93b50f5679
#
_cell.length_a   1.000
_cell.length_b   1.000
_cell.length_c   1.000
_cell.angle_alpha   90.00
_cell.angle_beta   90.00
_cell.angle_gamma   90.00
#
_symmetry.space_group_name_H-M   'P 1'
#
loop_
_entity.id
_entity.type
_entity.pdbx_description
1 polymer ?
#
loop_
_entity_poly.entity_id
_entity_poly.type
_entity_poly.pdbx_seq_one_letter_code
_entity_poly.pdbx_strand_id
1 'polypeptide(L)'
;MTDKHVCTVEVSPDEVDAGGDITLKIRVEGPRTDDLRGPRVSIRNHEGTELALAELEPSDGEAYESDDIVLAAPGVVGEYFYRALVVTLDKNGTLHERTSAEVRFTVRPHTAELNVWDVPSAIVAGERFRFTVGVRCSAGCNLAGRGLTIVDGNGSQVGAVHLGHNIVPGTDALYCAEVEAEAPATAGGHSWEIKTAAWDAELPHAAGSATMAVRVVRAPDCEVTVEAVDRENQRPIEGASVVMHPYRAVTDEKGVARIKVTRGRYDILVSGPRYVPVSIPAEVTADMVTRAELDEELPWDPDAA
;
A
#
# COMPACT_ATOMS: atom_id res chain seq x y z
N MET A 1 -27.29 -41.56 -32.95
CA MET A 1 -26.98 -40.72 -31.77
C MET A 1 -25.98 -39.72 -32.29
N THR A 2 -26.35 -38.44 -32.37
CA THR A 2 -25.43 -37.37 -32.76
C THR A 2 -24.47 -37.16 -31.60
N ASP A 3 -23.23 -37.58 -31.75
CA ASP A 3 -22.15 -37.34 -30.80
C ASP A 3 -21.99 -35.81 -30.63
N LYS A 4 -22.37 -35.33 -29.45
CA LYS A 4 -22.44 -33.89 -29.14
C LYS A 4 -21.09 -33.43 -28.59
N HIS A 5 -20.42 -32.52 -29.29
CA HIS A 5 -19.25 -31.86 -28.75
C HIS A 5 -19.64 -30.96 -27.54
N VAL A 6 -18.86 -31.01 -26.49
CA VAL A 6 -19.02 -30.18 -25.29
C VAL A 6 -17.85 -29.19 -25.23
N CYS A 7 -18.17 -27.90 -25.21
CA CYS A 7 -17.20 -26.83 -25.06
C CYS A 7 -17.22 -26.34 -23.64
N THR A 8 -16.07 -26.22 -23.02
CA THR A 8 -15.86 -25.57 -21.72
C THR A 8 -14.89 -24.41 -21.88
N VAL A 9 -15.12 -23.33 -21.13
CA VAL A 9 -14.27 -22.13 -21.12
C VAL A 9 -13.94 -21.81 -19.68
N GLU A 10 -12.68 -21.61 -19.41
CA GLU A 10 -12.17 -21.10 -18.15
C GLU A 10 -11.68 -19.68 -18.35
N VAL A 11 -11.89 -18.81 -17.35
CA VAL A 11 -11.39 -17.42 -17.31
C VAL A 11 -10.55 -17.23 -16.07
N SER A 12 -9.44 -16.53 -16.23
CA SER A 12 -8.57 -16.17 -15.12
C SER A 12 -7.95 -14.76 -15.36
N PRO A 13 -8.09 -13.85 -14.40
CA PRO A 13 -8.98 -13.90 -13.25
C PRO A 13 -10.46 -13.75 -13.65
N ASP A 14 -11.39 -14.16 -12.76
CA ASP A 14 -12.84 -13.96 -12.91
C ASP A 14 -13.30 -12.57 -12.46
N GLU A 15 -12.46 -11.86 -11.67
CA GLU A 15 -12.57 -10.44 -11.37
C GLU A 15 -11.31 -9.71 -11.83
N VAL A 16 -11.46 -8.67 -12.64
CA VAL A 16 -10.35 -7.94 -13.25
C VAL A 16 -10.57 -6.43 -13.12
N ASP A 17 -9.49 -5.68 -12.99
CA ASP A 17 -9.54 -4.22 -13.04
C ASP A 17 -9.88 -3.75 -14.47
N ALA A 18 -10.58 -2.64 -14.60
CA ALA A 18 -10.97 -2.06 -15.89
C ALA A 18 -9.77 -1.93 -16.84
N GLY A 19 -9.88 -2.47 -18.05
CA GLY A 19 -8.79 -2.49 -19.03
C GLY A 19 -7.64 -3.45 -18.72
N GLY A 20 -7.73 -4.24 -17.65
CA GLY A 20 -6.74 -5.26 -17.32
C GLY A 20 -6.89 -6.51 -18.20
N ASP A 21 -5.94 -7.42 -18.13
CA ASP A 21 -5.95 -8.64 -18.94
C ASP A 21 -6.71 -9.78 -18.29
N ILE A 22 -7.51 -10.50 -19.10
CA ILE A 22 -8.10 -11.79 -18.76
C ILE A 22 -7.52 -12.86 -19.68
N THR A 23 -7.31 -14.05 -19.15
CA THR A 23 -6.87 -15.21 -19.92
C THR A 23 -8.01 -16.19 -20.03
N LEU A 24 -8.31 -16.62 -21.24
CA LEU A 24 -9.29 -17.65 -21.53
C LEU A 24 -8.59 -18.92 -21.95
N LYS A 25 -9.03 -20.05 -21.42
CA LYS A 25 -8.62 -21.38 -21.87
C LYS A 25 -9.85 -22.18 -22.27
N ILE A 26 -9.83 -22.73 -23.48
CA ILE A 26 -10.95 -23.43 -24.05
C ILE A 26 -10.61 -24.91 -24.20
N ARG A 27 -11.53 -25.77 -23.79
CA ARG A 27 -11.45 -27.20 -23.97
C ARG A 27 -12.73 -27.70 -24.64
N VAL A 28 -12.57 -28.52 -25.68
CA VAL A 28 -13.67 -29.13 -26.42
C VAL A 28 -13.53 -30.64 -26.35
N GLU A 29 -14.51 -31.30 -25.78
CA GLU A 29 -14.57 -32.75 -25.67
C GLU A 29 -15.58 -33.30 -26.70
N GLY A 30 -15.24 -34.38 -27.38
CA GLY A 30 -16.12 -35.02 -28.32
C GLY A 30 -15.35 -35.95 -29.26
N PRO A 31 -16.06 -36.80 -30.00
CA PRO A 31 -15.41 -37.78 -30.85
C PRO A 31 -14.56 -37.08 -31.92
N ARG A 32 -13.36 -37.62 -32.16
CA ARG A 32 -12.49 -37.20 -33.25
C ARG A 32 -13.13 -37.70 -34.57
N THR A 33 -13.86 -36.82 -35.23
CA THR A 33 -14.36 -37.07 -36.55
C THR A 33 -13.41 -36.48 -37.59
N ASP A 34 -13.18 -37.15 -38.70
CA ASP A 34 -12.36 -36.65 -39.82
C ASP A 34 -12.86 -35.31 -40.41
N ASP A 35 -14.05 -34.88 -39.97
CA ASP A 35 -14.66 -33.61 -40.37
C ASP A 35 -14.13 -32.39 -39.59
N LEU A 36 -13.34 -32.60 -38.53
CA LEU A 36 -12.72 -31.53 -37.74
C LEU A 36 -11.28 -31.27 -38.21
N ARG A 37 -11.12 -30.80 -39.43
CA ARG A 37 -9.80 -30.29 -39.87
C ARG A 37 -9.57 -28.89 -39.35
N GLY A 38 -8.64 -28.77 -38.39
CA GLY A 38 -8.25 -27.49 -37.80
C GLY A 38 -9.41 -26.77 -37.13
N PRO A 39 -10.01 -27.34 -36.05
CA PRO A 39 -11.06 -26.64 -35.34
C PRO A 39 -10.50 -25.35 -34.76
N ARG A 40 -11.28 -24.26 -34.82
CA ARG A 40 -10.96 -22.96 -34.31
C ARG A 40 -12.02 -22.53 -33.32
N VAL A 41 -11.64 -21.64 -32.42
CA VAL A 41 -12.58 -20.99 -31.52
C VAL A 41 -12.60 -19.48 -31.79
N SER A 42 -13.79 -18.95 -32.05
CA SER A 42 -14.05 -17.52 -32.17
C SER A 42 -14.59 -17.01 -30.84
N ILE A 43 -13.89 -16.09 -30.20
CA ILE A 43 -14.35 -15.44 -28.98
C ILE A 43 -15.08 -14.17 -29.35
N ARG A 44 -16.33 -14.04 -28.88
CA ARG A 44 -17.18 -12.89 -29.17
C ARG A 44 -17.70 -12.24 -27.92
N ASN A 45 -17.81 -10.91 -27.95
CA ASN A 45 -18.48 -10.15 -26.89
C ASN A 45 -20.01 -10.28 -26.96
N HIS A 46 -20.71 -9.65 -26.02
CA HIS A 46 -22.17 -9.65 -25.93
C HIS A 46 -22.86 -9.03 -27.16
N GLU A 47 -22.19 -8.17 -27.92
CA GLU A 47 -22.68 -7.57 -29.17
C GLU A 47 -22.46 -8.47 -30.39
N GLY A 48 -21.76 -9.60 -30.21
CA GLY A 48 -21.41 -10.52 -31.28
C GLY A 48 -20.14 -10.14 -32.04
N THR A 49 -19.43 -9.11 -31.62
CA THR A 49 -18.13 -8.70 -32.20
C THR A 49 -17.08 -9.75 -31.86
N GLU A 50 -16.34 -10.21 -32.87
CA GLU A 50 -15.21 -11.12 -32.68
C GLU A 50 -14.02 -10.39 -32.08
N LEU A 51 -13.56 -10.89 -30.92
CA LEU A 51 -12.42 -10.35 -30.18
C LEU A 51 -11.13 -11.11 -30.47
N ALA A 52 -11.24 -12.43 -30.68
CA ALA A 52 -10.14 -13.30 -31.00
C ALA A 52 -10.59 -14.53 -31.81
N LEU A 53 -9.69 -15.07 -32.60
CA LEU A 53 -9.81 -16.34 -33.26
C LEU A 53 -8.56 -17.17 -32.97
N ALA A 54 -8.70 -18.31 -32.30
CA ALA A 54 -7.61 -19.21 -31.95
C ALA A 54 -7.77 -20.59 -32.55
N GLU A 55 -6.67 -21.28 -32.77
CA GLU A 55 -6.65 -22.68 -33.18
C GLU A 55 -6.81 -23.58 -31.96
N LEU A 56 -7.45 -24.73 -32.15
CA LEU A 56 -7.58 -25.76 -31.13
C LEU A 56 -6.68 -26.93 -31.51
N GLU A 57 -5.78 -27.27 -30.60
CA GLU A 57 -4.84 -28.38 -30.79
C GLU A 57 -5.36 -29.66 -30.13
N PRO A 58 -5.04 -30.83 -30.68
CA PRO A 58 -5.37 -32.09 -30.04
C PRO A 58 -4.71 -32.22 -28.68
N SER A 59 -5.52 -32.50 -27.65
CA SER A 59 -5.09 -32.76 -26.27
C SER A 59 -5.33 -34.22 -25.90
N ASP A 60 -5.21 -34.57 -24.63
CA ASP A 60 -5.36 -35.94 -24.15
C ASP A 60 -6.74 -36.54 -24.45
N GLY A 61 -6.75 -37.77 -24.92
CA GLY A 61 -7.98 -38.50 -25.27
C GLY A 61 -8.63 -37.99 -26.55
N GLU A 62 -9.94 -37.68 -26.49
CA GLU A 62 -10.75 -37.15 -27.60
C GLU A 62 -11.01 -35.63 -27.45
N ALA A 63 -10.10 -34.90 -26.78
CA ALA A 63 -10.25 -33.46 -26.54
C ALA A 63 -9.35 -32.62 -27.45
N TYR A 64 -9.78 -31.36 -27.64
CA TYR A 64 -8.99 -30.27 -28.22
C TYR A 64 -8.90 -29.13 -27.23
N GLU A 65 -7.75 -28.46 -27.16
CA GLU A 65 -7.51 -27.32 -26.27
C GLU A 65 -6.94 -26.15 -27.06
N SER A 66 -7.22 -24.92 -26.56
CA SER A 66 -6.53 -23.71 -27.03
C SER A 66 -5.26 -23.46 -26.22
N ASP A 67 -4.32 -22.75 -26.81
CA ASP A 67 -3.38 -21.96 -26.02
C ASP A 67 -4.12 -20.92 -25.19
N ASP A 68 -3.41 -20.29 -24.26
CA ASP A 68 -3.93 -19.19 -23.45
C ASP A 68 -4.29 -18.00 -24.35
N ILE A 69 -5.57 -17.60 -24.36
CA ILE A 69 -6.06 -16.46 -25.13
C ILE A 69 -6.15 -15.26 -24.20
N VAL A 70 -5.21 -14.35 -24.32
CA VAL A 70 -5.18 -13.11 -23.50
C VAL A 70 -5.99 -12.01 -24.20
N LEU A 71 -6.94 -11.43 -23.48
CA LEU A 71 -7.80 -10.34 -23.94
C LEU A 71 -7.83 -9.21 -22.93
N ALA A 72 -7.82 -7.97 -23.40
CA ALA A 72 -8.08 -6.83 -22.54
C ALA A 72 -9.56 -6.81 -22.15
N ALA A 73 -9.83 -6.67 -20.86
CA ALA A 73 -11.17 -6.47 -20.33
C ALA A 73 -11.72 -5.08 -20.73
N PRO A 74 -13.04 -4.91 -20.75
CA PRO A 74 -13.65 -3.60 -20.98
C PRO A 74 -13.19 -2.53 -19.97
N GLY A 75 -13.09 -1.29 -20.43
CA GLY A 75 -12.75 -0.15 -19.57
C GLY A 75 -13.91 0.36 -18.70
N VAL A 76 -15.08 -0.26 -18.77
CA VAL A 76 -16.27 0.12 -18.01
C VAL A 76 -16.58 -0.95 -16.98
N VAL A 77 -16.88 -0.51 -15.75
CA VAL A 77 -17.24 -1.41 -14.64
C VAL A 77 -18.57 -2.13 -14.92
N GLY A 78 -18.60 -3.44 -14.66
CA GLY A 78 -19.80 -4.22 -14.84
C GLY A 78 -19.56 -5.72 -14.91
N GLU A 79 -20.65 -6.47 -15.07
CA GLU A 79 -20.60 -7.90 -15.38
C GLU A 79 -20.61 -8.08 -16.88
N TYR A 80 -19.71 -8.90 -17.37
CA TYR A 80 -19.54 -9.21 -18.78
C TYR A 80 -19.63 -10.70 -19.03
N PHE A 81 -20.03 -11.05 -20.24
CA PHE A 81 -19.90 -12.40 -20.72
C PHE A 81 -19.33 -12.41 -22.13
N TYR A 82 -18.47 -13.39 -22.39
CA TYR A 82 -17.98 -13.70 -23.73
C TYR A 82 -18.46 -15.07 -24.13
N ARG A 83 -18.64 -15.26 -25.44
CA ARG A 83 -19.05 -16.53 -26.02
C ARG A 83 -17.92 -17.09 -26.84
N ALA A 84 -17.51 -18.30 -26.53
CA ALA A 84 -16.61 -19.11 -27.33
C ALA A 84 -17.43 -19.95 -28.31
N LEU A 85 -17.23 -19.73 -29.57
CA LEU A 85 -17.89 -20.46 -30.68
C LEU A 85 -16.86 -21.36 -31.33
N VAL A 86 -17.04 -22.67 -31.22
CA VAL A 86 -16.20 -23.63 -31.91
C VAL A 86 -16.67 -23.75 -33.36
N VAL A 87 -15.78 -23.42 -34.28
CA VAL A 87 -16.06 -23.40 -35.72
C VAL A 87 -15.14 -24.34 -36.48
N THR A 88 -15.65 -24.96 -37.52
CA THR A 88 -14.89 -25.79 -38.43
C THR A 88 -15.12 -25.36 -39.87
N LEU A 89 -14.15 -25.59 -40.73
CA LEU A 89 -14.29 -25.37 -42.17
C LEU A 89 -14.74 -26.64 -42.85
N ASP A 90 -15.77 -26.54 -43.71
CA ASP A 90 -16.13 -27.63 -44.62
C ASP A 90 -15.16 -27.68 -45.81
N LYS A 91 -15.38 -28.68 -46.70
CA LYS A 91 -14.57 -28.87 -47.93
C LYS A 91 -14.64 -27.69 -48.89
N ASN A 92 -15.64 -26.83 -48.76
CA ASN A 92 -15.86 -25.66 -49.59
C ASN A 92 -15.35 -24.37 -48.94
N GLY A 93 -14.77 -24.43 -47.69
CA GLY A 93 -14.29 -23.29 -46.95
C GLY A 93 -15.39 -22.53 -46.20
N THR A 94 -16.58 -23.14 -46.03
CA THR A 94 -17.67 -22.53 -45.23
C THR A 94 -17.49 -22.84 -43.76
N LEU A 95 -17.61 -21.80 -42.88
CA LEU A 95 -17.57 -21.95 -41.43
C LEU A 95 -18.88 -22.55 -40.91
N HIS A 96 -18.76 -23.60 -40.12
CA HIS A 96 -19.88 -24.24 -39.42
C HIS A 96 -19.66 -24.18 -37.92
N GLU A 97 -20.62 -23.62 -37.19
CA GLU A 97 -20.64 -23.65 -35.71
C GLU A 97 -20.96 -25.08 -35.26
N ARG A 98 -20.15 -25.62 -34.36
CA ARG A 98 -20.32 -27.00 -33.83
C ARG A 98 -20.86 -26.99 -32.43
N THR A 99 -20.33 -26.10 -31.55
CA THR A 99 -20.72 -25.95 -30.16
C THR A 99 -20.32 -24.58 -29.69
N SER A 100 -20.90 -24.16 -28.58
CA SER A 100 -20.52 -22.90 -27.93
C SER A 100 -20.57 -23.00 -26.41
N ALA A 101 -19.79 -22.16 -25.73
CA ALA A 101 -19.84 -21.98 -24.31
C ALA A 101 -19.82 -20.49 -23.99
N GLU A 102 -20.34 -20.12 -22.83
CA GLU A 102 -20.35 -18.76 -22.31
C GLU A 102 -19.48 -18.72 -21.06
N VAL A 103 -18.65 -17.70 -20.95
CA VAL A 103 -17.85 -17.40 -19.77
C VAL A 103 -18.20 -16.01 -19.25
N ARG A 104 -18.30 -15.86 -17.92
CA ARG A 104 -18.64 -14.63 -17.25
C ARG A 104 -17.48 -14.16 -16.41
N PHE A 105 -17.32 -12.86 -16.32
CA PHE A 105 -16.33 -12.21 -15.47
C PHE A 105 -16.82 -10.82 -15.07
N THR A 106 -16.23 -10.29 -14.00
CA THR A 106 -16.57 -8.98 -13.46
C THR A 106 -15.43 -8.00 -13.69
N VAL A 107 -15.74 -6.83 -14.24
CA VAL A 107 -14.81 -5.70 -14.34
C VAL A 107 -15.08 -4.75 -13.18
N ARG A 108 -14.05 -4.46 -12.41
CA ARG A 108 -14.09 -3.57 -11.25
C ARG A 108 -13.28 -2.30 -11.49
N PRO A 109 -13.56 -1.22 -10.76
CA PRO A 109 -12.75 -0.02 -10.85
C PRO A 109 -11.36 -0.28 -10.26
N HIS A 110 -10.35 0.44 -10.72
CA HIS A 110 -9.04 0.44 -10.09
C HIS A 110 -9.15 0.87 -8.62
N THR A 111 -8.31 0.31 -7.77
CA THR A 111 -8.24 0.68 -6.35
C THR A 111 -7.06 1.59 -6.08
N ALA A 112 -7.24 2.55 -5.17
CA ALA A 112 -6.18 3.41 -4.66
C ALA A 112 -5.74 2.91 -3.28
N GLU A 113 -4.48 2.52 -3.15
CA GLU A 113 -3.85 2.16 -1.89
C GLU A 113 -3.19 3.41 -1.29
N LEU A 114 -3.62 3.81 -0.09
CA LEU A 114 -3.11 4.97 0.63
C LEU A 114 -2.23 4.52 1.79
N ASN A 115 -1.07 5.16 1.94
CA ASN A 115 -0.14 4.94 3.04
C ASN A 115 0.25 6.29 3.65
N VAL A 116 0.51 6.30 4.97
CA VAL A 116 0.90 7.50 5.70
C VAL A 116 2.17 7.22 6.50
N TRP A 117 3.13 8.13 6.44
CA TRP A 117 4.38 8.02 7.20
C TRP A 117 4.90 9.40 7.63
N ASP A 118 6.00 9.44 8.35
CA ASP A 118 6.59 10.64 8.96
C ASP A 118 5.66 11.35 9.94
N VAL A 119 4.68 10.63 10.50
CA VAL A 119 3.81 11.17 11.55
C VAL A 119 4.61 11.32 12.83
N PRO A 120 4.72 12.52 13.43
CA PRO A 120 5.44 12.69 14.70
C PRO A 120 4.83 11.82 15.82
N SER A 121 5.68 11.24 16.66
CA SER A 121 5.25 10.36 17.76
C SER A 121 4.41 11.04 18.81
N ALA A 122 4.55 12.38 18.94
CA ALA A 122 3.72 13.25 19.78
C ALA A 122 3.75 14.67 19.22
N ILE A 123 2.61 15.35 19.28
CA ILE A 123 2.40 16.69 18.74
C ILE A 123 1.79 17.54 19.86
N VAL A 124 2.27 18.76 20.05
CA VAL A 124 1.70 19.66 21.04
C VAL A 124 0.34 20.17 20.57
N ALA A 125 -0.61 20.23 21.49
CA ALA A 125 -1.97 20.71 21.22
C ALA A 125 -1.96 22.09 20.54
N GLY A 126 -2.66 22.21 19.40
CA GLY A 126 -2.75 23.42 18.59
C GLY A 126 -1.51 23.76 17.76
N GLU A 127 -0.44 22.98 17.81
CA GLU A 127 0.73 23.20 16.97
C GLU A 127 0.55 22.61 15.57
N ARG A 128 1.25 23.18 14.61
CA ARG A 128 1.32 22.65 13.25
C ARG A 128 2.34 21.52 13.16
N PHE A 129 1.99 20.49 12.42
CA PHE A 129 2.87 19.38 12.16
C PHE A 129 2.75 18.93 10.71
N ARG A 130 3.71 18.13 10.26
CA ARG A 130 3.76 17.60 8.92
C ARG A 130 3.82 16.08 8.95
N PHE A 131 3.26 15.51 7.91
CA PHE A 131 3.32 14.09 7.62
C PHE A 131 3.24 13.88 6.11
N THR A 132 3.60 12.71 5.65
CA THR A 132 3.59 12.37 4.23
C THR A 132 2.48 11.37 3.94
N VAL A 133 1.76 11.59 2.83
CA VAL A 133 0.78 10.65 2.29
C VAL A 133 1.26 10.16 0.95
N GLY A 134 1.25 8.84 0.73
CA GLY A 134 1.50 8.22 -0.55
C GLY A 134 0.28 7.48 -1.06
N VAL A 135 0.10 7.51 -2.36
CA VAL A 135 -1.01 6.82 -3.05
C VAL A 135 -0.47 6.09 -4.27
N ARG A 136 -0.89 4.84 -4.42
CA ARG A 136 -0.61 3.99 -5.57
C ARG A 136 -1.91 3.42 -6.12
N CYS A 137 -2.06 3.39 -7.45
CA CYS A 137 -3.16 2.71 -8.12
C CYS A 137 -2.80 1.22 -8.33
N SER A 138 -3.79 0.31 -8.21
CA SER A 138 -3.63 -1.13 -8.47
C SER A 138 -3.07 -1.43 -9.87
N ALA A 139 -3.42 -0.62 -10.86
CA ALA A 139 -2.97 -0.75 -12.25
C ALA A 139 -1.87 0.25 -12.66
N GLY A 140 -1.20 0.91 -11.70
CA GLY A 140 -0.11 1.83 -11.98
C GLY A 140 -0.49 3.12 -12.71
N CYS A 141 -1.74 3.56 -12.62
CA CYS A 141 -2.22 4.77 -13.30
C CYS A 141 -1.50 6.04 -12.81
N ASN A 142 -1.48 7.06 -13.67
CA ASN A 142 -0.95 8.37 -13.31
C ASN A 142 -1.90 9.09 -12.33
N LEU A 143 -1.41 9.32 -11.10
CA LEU A 143 -2.14 9.99 -10.03
C LEU A 143 -1.66 11.43 -9.78
N ALA A 144 -0.79 11.98 -10.63
CA ALA A 144 -0.26 13.33 -10.49
C ALA A 144 -1.37 14.38 -10.33
N GLY A 145 -1.24 15.24 -9.32
CA GLY A 145 -2.20 16.31 -9.06
C GLY A 145 -3.56 15.85 -8.49
N ARG A 146 -3.75 14.58 -8.14
CA ARG A 146 -4.99 14.10 -7.52
C ARG A 146 -5.15 14.67 -6.11
N GLY A 147 -6.38 15.13 -5.81
CA GLY A 147 -6.73 15.70 -4.52
C GLY A 147 -6.99 14.64 -3.46
N LEU A 148 -6.49 14.89 -2.26
CA LEU A 148 -6.75 14.13 -1.05
C LEU A 148 -7.40 15.03 -0.02
N THR A 149 -8.34 14.49 0.74
CA THR A 149 -8.99 15.18 1.86
C THR A 149 -8.64 14.46 3.15
N ILE A 150 -8.29 15.23 4.19
CA ILE A 150 -8.02 14.72 5.52
C ILE A 150 -9.17 15.13 6.43
N VAL A 151 -9.76 14.17 7.13
CA VAL A 151 -10.84 14.41 8.08
C VAL A 151 -10.46 13.91 9.47
N ASP A 152 -10.95 14.58 10.50
CA ASP A 152 -10.82 14.14 11.88
C ASP A 152 -11.80 13.03 12.25
N GLY A 153 -11.71 12.51 13.48
CA GLY A 153 -12.60 11.47 13.99
C GLY A 153 -14.08 11.86 14.06
N ASN A 154 -14.42 13.13 13.88
CA ASN A 154 -15.78 13.65 13.83
C ASN A 154 -16.27 13.84 12.38
N GLY A 155 -15.41 13.57 11.40
CA GLY A 155 -15.69 13.79 9.98
C GLY A 155 -15.48 15.24 9.51
N SER A 156 -14.93 16.12 10.34
CA SER A 156 -14.59 17.49 9.95
C SER A 156 -13.31 17.51 9.12
N GLN A 157 -13.32 18.27 8.02
CA GLN A 157 -12.13 18.42 7.19
C GLN A 157 -11.07 19.23 7.93
N VAL A 158 -9.90 18.65 8.15
CA VAL A 158 -8.74 19.27 8.80
C VAL A 158 -7.61 19.58 7.83
N GLY A 159 -7.70 19.11 6.60
CA GLY A 159 -6.72 19.39 5.56
C GLY A 159 -7.17 18.90 4.18
N ALA A 160 -6.47 19.41 3.16
CA ALA A 160 -6.56 18.94 1.78
C ALA A 160 -5.20 19.14 1.11
N VAL A 161 -4.82 18.23 0.22
CA VAL A 161 -3.55 18.30 -0.50
C VAL A 161 -3.71 17.68 -1.88
N HIS A 162 -2.84 18.03 -2.81
CA HIS A 162 -2.73 17.39 -4.11
C HIS A 162 -1.43 16.59 -4.18
N LEU A 163 -1.50 15.39 -4.73
CA LEU A 163 -0.33 14.56 -5.00
C LEU A 163 0.67 15.28 -5.92
N GLY A 164 1.95 15.08 -5.67
CA GLY A 164 3.02 15.60 -6.53
C GLY A 164 2.93 15.06 -7.94
N HIS A 165 3.67 15.69 -8.87
CA HIS A 165 3.67 15.31 -10.28
C HIS A 165 4.63 14.17 -10.61
N ASN A 166 5.57 13.86 -9.74
CA ASN A 166 6.59 12.84 -9.97
C ASN A 166 6.34 11.59 -9.12
N ILE A 167 6.64 10.45 -9.72
CA ILE A 167 6.69 9.17 -9.02
C ILE A 167 7.87 9.18 -8.04
N VAL A 168 7.69 8.60 -6.87
CA VAL A 168 8.77 8.42 -5.89
C VAL A 168 9.84 7.50 -6.49
N PRO A 169 11.12 7.92 -6.54
CA PRO A 169 12.19 7.12 -7.14
C PRO A 169 12.28 5.73 -6.52
N GLY A 170 12.40 4.71 -7.36
CA GLY A 170 12.52 3.31 -6.94
C GLY A 170 11.19 2.64 -6.56
N THR A 171 10.06 3.26 -6.89
CA THR A 171 8.72 2.69 -6.67
C THR A 171 7.93 2.56 -7.97
N ASP A 172 6.97 1.64 -7.98
CA ASP A 172 6.03 1.48 -9.10
C ASP A 172 4.83 2.41 -8.91
N ALA A 173 4.85 3.56 -9.57
CA ALA A 173 3.75 4.52 -9.62
C ALA A 173 3.23 5.01 -8.24
N LEU A 174 4.10 5.13 -7.23
CA LEU A 174 3.78 5.77 -5.96
C LEU A 174 3.91 7.30 -6.09
N TYR A 175 2.83 8.02 -5.82
CA TYR A 175 2.78 9.47 -5.78
C TYR A 175 2.64 9.94 -4.34
N CYS A 176 3.34 11.00 -3.95
CA CYS A 176 3.34 11.51 -2.58
C CYS A 176 2.96 12.97 -2.50
N ALA A 177 2.49 13.35 -1.31
CA ALA A 177 2.31 14.73 -0.92
C ALA A 177 2.68 14.92 0.56
N GLU A 178 3.35 16.03 0.89
CA GLU A 178 3.52 16.49 2.26
C GLU A 178 2.26 17.26 2.68
N VAL A 179 1.72 16.89 3.84
CA VAL A 179 0.55 17.54 4.43
C VAL A 179 1.00 18.35 5.64
N GLU A 180 0.60 19.62 5.73
CA GLU A 180 0.70 20.42 6.93
C GLU A 180 -0.69 20.57 7.55
N ALA A 181 -0.81 20.25 8.82
CA ALA A 181 -2.08 20.30 9.54
C ALA A 181 -1.89 20.85 10.97
N GLU A 182 -2.96 21.35 11.56
CA GLU A 182 -2.97 21.80 12.96
C GLU A 182 -3.45 20.66 13.86
N ALA A 183 -2.71 20.42 14.96
CA ALA A 183 -3.07 19.42 15.93
C ALA A 183 -4.36 19.78 16.67
N PRO A 184 -5.20 18.81 17.06
CA PRO A 184 -6.32 19.08 17.94
C PRO A 184 -5.94 19.84 19.21
N ALA A 185 -6.82 20.71 19.70
CA ALA A 185 -6.60 21.49 20.91
C ALA A 185 -6.61 20.64 22.19
N THR A 186 -7.18 19.42 22.12
CA THR A 186 -7.28 18.51 23.26
C THR A 186 -6.20 17.45 23.23
N ALA A 187 -5.47 17.31 24.35
CA ALA A 187 -4.50 16.24 24.51
C ALA A 187 -5.18 14.87 24.55
N GLY A 188 -4.55 13.87 23.90
CA GLY A 188 -5.08 12.51 23.81
C GLY A 188 -4.73 11.85 22.47
N GLY A 189 -5.28 10.66 22.25
CA GLY A 189 -5.22 9.97 20.97
C GLY A 189 -6.38 10.41 20.10
N HIS A 190 -6.07 10.79 18.86
CA HIS A 190 -7.05 11.14 17.83
C HIS A 190 -6.86 10.24 16.64
N SER A 191 -7.95 9.93 15.94
CA SER A 191 -7.92 9.17 14.70
C SER A 191 -8.29 10.10 13.56
N TRP A 192 -7.45 10.18 12.54
CA TRP A 192 -7.73 10.91 11.31
C TRP A 192 -7.83 9.95 10.14
N GLU A 193 -8.60 10.32 9.15
CA GLU A 193 -8.78 9.53 7.94
C GLU A 193 -8.40 10.38 6.73
N ILE A 194 -7.54 9.84 5.87
CA ILE A 194 -7.17 10.42 4.59
C ILE A 194 -8.02 9.74 3.53
N LYS A 195 -8.67 10.52 2.67
CA LYS A 195 -9.60 10.03 1.66
C LYS A 195 -9.25 10.54 0.27
N THR A 196 -9.47 9.68 -0.71
CA THR A 196 -9.65 10.10 -2.10
C THR A 196 -11.06 9.75 -2.55
N ALA A 197 -11.71 10.66 -3.25
CA ALA A 197 -13.00 10.37 -3.86
C ALA A 197 -12.83 9.38 -5.02
N ALA A 198 -13.88 8.68 -5.40
CA ALA A 198 -13.92 7.99 -6.67
C ALA A 198 -13.76 9.00 -7.82
N TRP A 199 -13.08 8.60 -8.89
CA TRP A 199 -12.90 9.45 -10.06
C TRP A 199 -12.87 8.62 -11.34
N ASP A 200 -13.35 9.23 -12.41
CA ASP A 200 -13.21 8.73 -13.76
C ASP A 200 -12.11 9.54 -14.46
N ALA A 201 -11.09 8.83 -14.91
CA ALA A 201 -10.06 9.32 -15.81
C ALA A 201 -10.26 8.63 -17.18
N GLU A 202 -9.19 8.08 -17.75
CA GLU A 202 -9.32 7.13 -18.87
C GLU A 202 -10.05 5.85 -18.44
N LEU A 203 -9.82 5.45 -17.16
CA LEU A 203 -10.44 4.29 -16.54
C LEU A 203 -11.01 4.67 -15.16
N PRO A 204 -12.06 3.98 -14.69
CA PRO A 204 -12.73 4.27 -13.43
C PRO A 204 -11.87 3.87 -12.21
N HIS A 205 -11.90 4.69 -11.16
CA HIS A 205 -11.21 4.44 -9.90
C HIS A 205 -12.19 4.51 -8.73
N ALA A 206 -12.09 3.57 -7.81
CA ALA A 206 -12.85 3.59 -6.57
C ALA A 206 -12.33 4.65 -5.60
N ALA A 207 -13.18 5.07 -4.67
CA ALA A 207 -12.76 5.83 -3.52
C ALA A 207 -11.81 4.98 -2.65
N GLY A 208 -10.79 5.61 -2.08
CA GLY A 208 -9.86 4.96 -1.17
C GLY A 208 -9.72 5.74 0.13
N SER A 209 -9.34 5.06 1.20
CA SER A 209 -9.01 5.71 2.46
C SER A 209 -7.93 4.99 3.25
N ALA A 210 -7.26 5.76 4.12
CA ALA A 210 -6.33 5.25 5.12
C ALA A 210 -6.55 5.98 6.44
N THR A 211 -6.38 5.27 7.55
CA THR A 211 -6.49 5.83 8.90
C THR A 211 -5.13 6.03 9.50
N MET A 212 -4.92 7.17 10.18
CA MET A 212 -3.73 7.43 10.97
C MET A 212 -4.07 7.83 12.41
N ALA A 213 -3.20 7.45 13.35
CA ALA A 213 -3.28 7.89 14.73
C ALA A 213 -2.47 9.16 14.95
N VAL A 214 -3.08 10.16 15.57
CA VAL A 214 -2.44 11.42 15.96
C VAL A 214 -2.42 11.48 17.49
N ARG A 215 -1.22 11.48 18.09
CA ARG A 215 -1.05 11.62 19.53
C ARG A 215 -0.77 13.06 19.90
N VAL A 216 -1.72 13.69 20.57
CA VAL A 216 -1.60 15.08 21.03
C VAL A 216 -1.21 15.11 22.50
N VAL A 217 -0.19 15.90 22.82
CA VAL A 217 0.29 16.12 24.18
C VAL A 217 0.05 17.58 24.60
N ARG A 218 0.01 17.82 25.89
CA ARG A 218 -0.02 19.20 26.41
C ARG A 218 1.28 19.92 26.08
N ALA A 219 1.23 21.23 25.98
CA ALA A 219 2.45 22.02 25.86
C ALA A 219 3.38 21.73 27.06
N PRO A 220 4.67 21.51 26.80
CA PRO A 220 5.64 21.34 27.88
C PRO A 220 5.64 22.57 28.82
N ASP A 221 5.58 22.32 30.12
CA ASP A 221 5.56 23.35 31.16
C ASP A 221 6.74 23.21 32.12
N CYS A 222 7.66 22.30 31.89
CA CYS A 222 8.89 22.10 32.63
C CYS A 222 10.07 21.87 31.69
N GLU A 223 11.29 22.19 32.15
CA GLU A 223 12.54 21.87 31.49
C GLU A 223 13.37 20.90 32.33
N VAL A 224 13.77 19.77 31.72
CA VAL A 224 14.71 18.81 32.32
C VAL A 224 16.06 18.99 31.66
N THR A 225 17.08 19.33 32.45
CA THR A 225 18.47 19.37 32.02
C THR A 225 19.15 18.07 32.44
N VAL A 226 19.71 17.34 31.47
CA VAL A 226 20.45 16.09 31.70
C VAL A 226 21.92 16.33 31.41
N GLU A 227 22.79 16.08 32.43
CA GLU A 227 24.24 16.11 32.29
C GLU A 227 24.75 14.67 32.14
N ALA A 228 25.22 14.30 30.97
CA ALA A 228 25.79 12.98 30.70
C ALA A 228 27.32 13.04 30.86
N VAL A 229 27.85 12.19 31.71
CA VAL A 229 29.28 12.10 31.98
C VAL A 229 29.75 10.65 32.03
N ASP A 230 31.01 10.46 31.70
CA ASP A 230 31.70 9.20 31.91
C ASP A 230 31.89 8.98 33.43
N ARG A 231 31.52 7.80 33.92
CA ARG A 231 31.56 7.52 35.36
C ARG A 231 32.96 7.49 35.91
N GLU A 232 33.94 7.02 35.18
CA GLU A 232 35.30 6.85 35.67
C GLU A 232 36.09 8.17 35.71
N ASN A 233 36.03 8.94 34.62
CA ASN A 233 36.88 10.11 34.45
C ASN A 233 36.11 11.44 34.55
N GLN A 234 34.76 11.39 34.72
CA GLN A 234 33.84 12.51 34.85
C GLN A 234 33.86 13.50 33.67
N ARG A 235 34.31 13.04 32.50
CA ARG A 235 34.29 13.85 31.27
C ARG A 235 32.89 13.93 30.70
N PRO A 236 32.52 15.08 30.14
CA PRO A 236 31.22 15.19 29.43
C PRO A 236 31.18 14.29 28.24
N ILE A 237 30.00 13.69 27.98
CA ILE A 237 29.73 12.86 26.83
C ILE A 237 28.90 13.69 25.85
N GLU A 238 29.54 14.10 24.76
CA GLU A 238 28.90 14.76 23.63
C GLU A 238 28.17 13.74 22.75
N GLY A 239 27.02 14.14 22.16
CA GLY A 239 26.28 13.31 21.22
C GLY A 239 25.49 12.17 21.88
N ALA A 240 25.41 12.11 23.20
CA ALA A 240 24.57 11.13 23.88
C ALA A 240 23.08 11.41 23.63
N SER A 241 22.33 10.39 23.26
CA SER A 241 20.90 10.45 23.09
C SER A 241 20.20 10.39 24.45
N VAL A 242 19.33 11.36 24.72
CA VAL A 242 18.51 11.42 25.92
C VAL A 242 17.05 11.30 25.51
N VAL A 243 16.36 10.25 25.99
CA VAL A 243 14.96 9.95 25.67
C VAL A 243 14.12 9.99 26.95
N MET A 244 13.10 10.83 26.95
CA MET A 244 12.03 10.89 27.96
C MET A 244 10.71 10.76 27.20
N HIS A 245 10.31 9.54 26.89
CA HIS A 245 9.20 9.29 25.95
C HIS A 245 7.95 10.15 26.23
N PRO A 246 7.43 10.93 25.23
CA PRO A 246 7.79 10.90 23.80
C PRO A 246 8.89 11.90 23.40
N TYR A 247 9.49 12.60 24.34
CA TYR A 247 10.48 13.65 24.12
C TYR A 247 11.89 13.10 23.99
N ARG A 248 12.76 13.80 23.25
CA ARG A 248 14.16 13.41 23.07
C ARG A 248 15.04 14.65 22.82
N ALA A 249 16.30 14.55 23.19
CA ALA A 249 17.35 15.50 22.86
C ALA A 249 18.69 14.78 22.72
N VAL A 250 19.74 15.52 22.35
CA VAL A 250 21.11 15.04 22.26
C VAL A 250 21.99 16.00 23.08
N THR A 251 22.99 15.45 23.77
CA THR A 251 23.92 16.27 24.57
C THR A 251 24.87 17.05 23.66
N ASP A 252 25.15 18.30 24.10
CA ASP A 252 26.11 19.20 23.47
C ASP A 252 27.57 18.84 23.84
N GLU A 253 28.54 19.68 23.40
CA GLU A 253 29.99 19.54 23.70
C GLU A 253 30.30 19.54 25.21
N LYS A 254 29.38 20.06 26.05
CA LYS A 254 29.49 20.06 27.51
C LYS A 254 28.79 18.86 28.15
N GLY A 255 28.30 17.92 27.34
CA GLY A 255 27.55 16.76 27.82
C GLY A 255 26.13 17.10 28.31
N VAL A 256 25.55 18.26 27.91
CA VAL A 256 24.30 18.77 28.45
C VAL A 256 23.20 18.64 27.37
N ALA A 257 22.08 18.03 27.75
CA ALA A 257 20.84 18.02 26.97
C ALA A 257 19.73 18.75 27.74
N ARG A 258 18.92 19.57 27.07
CA ARG A 258 17.74 20.22 27.64
C ARG A 258 16.51 19.75 26.93
N ILE A 259 15.54 19.27 27.70
CA ILE A 259 14.29 18.70 27.18
C ILE A 259 13.12 19.39 27.84
N LYS A 260 12.26 20.01 27.04
CA LYS A 260 10.99 20.52 27.51
C LYS A 260 9.97 19.38 27.57
N VAL A 261 9.38 19.16 28.74
CA VAL A 261 8.44 18.08 29.03
C VAL A 261 7.23 18.59 29.82
N THR A 262 6.15 17.85 29.82
CA THR A 262 5.04 18.09 30.75
C THR A 262 5.36 17.51 32.12
N ARG A 263 4.70 18.01 33.18
CA ARG A 263 4.76 17.37 34.51
C ARG A 263 4.32 15.92 34.44
N GLY A 264 5.05 15.05 35.11
CA GLY A 264 4.77 13.61 35.09
C GLY A 264 5.93 12.73 35.53
N ARG A 265 5.73 11.44 35.46
CA ARG A 265 6.77 10.43 35.71
C ARG A 265 7.36 9.97 34.37
N TYR A 266 8.69 9.92 34.38
CA TYR A 266 9.48 9.56 33.20
C TYR A 266 10.59 8.59 33.58
N ASP A 267 10.95 7.73 32.65
CA ASP A 267 12.24 7.04 32.64
C ASP A 267 13.15 7.81 31.67
N ILE A 268 14.20 8.42 32.20
CA ILE A 268 15.20 9.15 31.42
C ILE A 268 16.20 8.12 30.92
N LEU A 269 16.12 7.71 29.67
CA LEU A 269 17.08 6.82 29.05
C LEU A 269 18.18 7.64 28.41
N VAL A 270 19.43 7.41 28.83
CA VAL A 270 20.61 8.05 28.27
C VAL A 270 21.50 6.99 27.64
N SER A 271 21.86 7.18 26.38
CA SER A 271 22.72 6.26 25.62
C SER A 271 23.73 7.03 24.77
N GLY A 272 24.98 6.64 24.80
CA GLY A 272 26.06 7.22 23.99
C GLY A 272 26.79 6.17 23.17
N PRO A 273 27.50 6.55 22.07
CA PRO A 273 28.39 5.65 21.36
C PRO A 273 29.45 5.10 22.32
N ARG A 274 29.57 3.79 22.41
CA ARG A 274 30.51 3.06 23.28
C ARG A 274 30.24 3.17 24.79
N TYR A 275 29.01 3.55 25.18
CA TYR A 275 28.59 3.58 26.56
C TYR A 275 27.38 2.67 26.79
N VAL A 276 27.37 2.01 27.93
CA VAL A 276 26.23 1.22 28.39
C VAL A 276 25.05 2.16 28.68
N PRO A 277 23.87 1.95 28.08
CA PRO A 277 22.72 2.78 28.34
C PRO A 277 22.30 2.76 29.81
N VAL A 278 21.93 3.93 30.36
CA VAL A 278 21.42 4.05 31.72
C VAL A 278 19.98 4.58 31.69
N SER A 279 19.15 4.07 32.61
CA SER A 279 17.77 4.54 32.81
C SER A 279 17.64 5.12 34.22
N ILE A 280 17.12 6.34 34.30
CA ILE A 280 16.94 7.09 35.55
C ILE A 280 15.47 7.41 35.71
N PRO A 281 14.77 6.85 36.71
CA PRO A 281 13.38 7.24 36.97
C PRO A 281 13.33 8.64 37.55
N ALA A 282 12.44 9.48 37.03
CA ALA A 282 12.27 10.87 37.45
C ALA A 282 10.79 11.25 37.57
N GLU A 283 10.45 12.01 38.61
CA GLU A 283 9.16 12.67 38.79
C GLU A 283 9.35 14.16 38.55
N VAL A 284 8.92 14.64 37.38
CA VAL A 284 9.05 16.04 36.95
C VAL A 284 7.84 16.82 37.45
N THR A 285 8.04 17.68 38.42
CA THR A 285 7.01 18.56 38.96
C THR A 285 7.33 20.05 38.72
N ALA A 286 8.59 20.37 38.36
CA ALA A 286 9.13 21.68 38.01
C ALA A 286 10.40 21.45 37.17
N ASP A 287 11.04 22.53 36.74
CA ASP A 287 12.36 22.48 36.12
C ASP A 287 13.33 21.71 37.01
N MET A 288 14.11 20.82 36.45
CA MET A 288 15.05 19.99 37.19
C MET A 288 16.34 19.73 36.41
N VAL A 289 17.40 19.46 37.17
CA VAL A 289 18.68 18.99 36.63
C VAL A 289 18.93 17.59 37.15
N THR A 290 19.35 16.71 36.28
CA THR A 290 19.76 15.34 36.64
C THR A 290 21.07 15.00 35.97
N ARG A 291 21.83 14.10 36.60
CA ARG A 291 23.13 13.64 36.10
C ARG A 291 23.05 12.18 35.76
N ALA A 292 23.49 11.85 34.55
CA ALA A 292 23.62 10.50 34.04
C ALA A 292 25.11 10.11 33.96
N GLU A 293 25.51 9.15 34.77
CA GLU A 293 26.86 8.61 34.75
C GLU A 293 26.85 7.30 33.97
N LEU A 294 27.56 7.25 32.83
CA LEU A 294 27.58 6.11 31.93
C LEU A 294 28.92 5.38 32.08
N ASP A 295 28.85 4.06 32.08
CA ASP A 295 30.02 3.18 32.00
C ASP A 295 30.42 3.00 30.53
N GLU A 296 31.72 3.11 30.24
CA GLU A 296 32.23 2.80 28.89
C GLU A 296 32.04 1.29 28.60
N GLU A 297 31.52 0.98 27.43
CA GLU A 297 31.34 -0.40 26.98
C GLU A 297 32.73 -1.03 26.74
N LEU A 298 33.06 -2.06 27.50
CA LEU A 298 34.32 -2.76 27.33
C LEU A 298 34.36 -3.37 25.93
N PRO A 299 35.51 -3.23 25.21
CA PRO A 299 35.65 -3.90 23.92
C PRO A 299 35.40 -5.41 24.09
N TRP A 300 34.59 -5.96 23.21
CA TRP A 300 34.33 -7.39 23.21
C TRP A 300 35.68 -8.15 23.06
N ASP A 301 36.03 -8.91 24.09
CA ASP A 301 37.21 -9.77 24.10
C ASP A 301 36.78 -11.19 23.68
N PRO A 302 37.17 -11.65 22.47
CA PRO A 302 36.84 -12.99 22.02
C PRO A 302 37.59 -14.10 22.82
N ASP A 303 38.59 -13.76 23.59
CA ASP A 303 39.43 -14.71 24.39
C ASP A 303 39.03 -14.77 25.87
N ALA A 304 37.99 -14.02 26.28
CA ALA A 304 37.45 -13.99 27.66
C ALA A 304 36.37 -15.05 27.94
N ALA A 305 36.45 -16.25 27.31
CA ALA A 305 35.48 -17.37 27.50
C ALA A 305 36.15 -18.54 28.21
#